data_bb28a689830bb3fd1f753cbd0251b196
#
_entry.id   bb28a689830bb3fd1f753cbd0251b196
#
_cell.length_a   1.000
_cell.length_b   1.000
_cell.length_c   1.000
_cell.angle_alpha   90.00
_cell.angle_beta   90.00
_cell.angle_gamma   90.00
#
_symmetry.space_group_name_H-M   'P 1'
#
loop_
_entity.id
_entity.type
_entity.pdbx_description
1 polymer ?
#
loop_
_entity_poly.entity_id
_entity_poly.type
_entity_poly.pdbx_seq_one_letter_code
_entity_poly.pdbx_strand_id
1 'polypeptide(L)'
;MSSGVERDARSLPWYRQVDADQWRAFWATFLGWVLDGFDFTILTFILIDIQESFTIDRALAGALGTVTLLMRLVGGAAAGTAADRWGRRLPLMLSILWFSLFAGLSGFSTSYAMLFAFRALFGIGMGGEWAAGMPLVLEHWPVHLRGIASGLLQGGYSWGFILSSVVFTFVYPVLTPYGELAWRTMFWLGIGPALLVLWIRKRVPESPVWLERQRHLKETRRPDGVSLLRIFRRDLLPTTIQCSVLIGSFMFSYYSITFWYATFLRERGQTTLSYLVALNVGGILGSYVWGRASEGRPGRRGAATVAALIGVGMVPLYLYATSPGLLFLGALLMGFFGAGMWGVVPTYLSERFPTSARGVGAGFSYHAGAALGSLTPFVVGAFQDRGWALPDAMATCIVGALLLSTGMLWLGPETRGRRLLALDGE
;
A
#
# COMPACT_ATOMS: atom_id res chain seq x y z
N MET A 1 -6.19 14.45 -38.47
CA MET A 1 -5.78 15.58 -37.60
C MET A 1 -5.44 15.15 -36.14
N SER A 2 -5.78 13.92 -35.70
CA SER A 2 -5.51 13.45 -34.31
C SER A 2 -4.05 13.08 -34.00
N SER A 3 -3.27 12.60 -34.99
CA SER A 3 -1.90 12.13 -34.77
C SER A 3 -0.85 13.24 -34.51
N GLY A 4 -1.11 14.47 -34.99
CA GLY A 4 -0.22 15.61 -34.77
C GLY A 4 -0.34 16.20 -33.37
N VAL A 5 -1.56 16.32 -32.86
CA VAL A 5 -1.87 16.85 -31.51
C VAL A 5 -1.38 15.90 -30.42
N GLU A 6 -1.49 14.58 -30.64
CA GLU A 6 -0.95 13.58 -29.69
C GLU A 6 0.58 13.55 -29.63
N ARG A 7 1.28 13.84 -30.74
CA ARG A 7 2.75 13.94 -30.76
C ARG A 7 3.25 15.17 -30.02
N ASP A 8 2.61 16.30 -30.21
CA ASP A 8 2.94 17.55 -29.50
C ASP A 8 2.71 17.44 -27.99
N ALA A 9 1.62 16.81 -27.56
CA ALA A 9 1.34 16.58 -26.15
C ALA A 9 2.41 15.71 -25.47
N ARG A 10 2.98 14.71 -26.17
CA ARG A 10 4.05 13.84 -25.63
C ARG A 10 5.42 14.52 -25.52
N SER A 11 5.64 15.64 -26.19
CA SER A 11 6.87 16.43 -26.06
C SER A 11 6.94 17.24 -24.77
N LEU A 12 5.79 17.46 -24.11
CA LEU A 12 5.72 18.18 -22.85
C LEU A 12 6.24 17.35 -21.68
N PRO A 13 6.79 17.97 -20.61
CA PRO A 13 7.07 17.28 -19.35
C PRO A 13 5.83 16.53 -18.84
N TRP A 14 6.02 15.31 -18.33
CA TRP A 14 4.91 14.40 -17.96
C TRP A 14 3.83 15.05 -17.07
N TYR A 15 4.22 15.94 -16.14
CA TYR A 15 3.29 16.61 -15.22
C TYR A 15 2.38 17.64 -15.92
N ARG A 16 2.75 18.10 -17.11
CA ARG A 16 1.91 18.98 -17.95
C ARG A 16 0.99 18.20 -18.90
N GLN A 17 1.18 16.90 -19.02
CA GLN A 17 0.32 16.02 -19.80
C GLN A 17 -0.88 15.51 -18.98
N VAL A 18 -0.93 15.82 -17.68
CA VAL A 18 -1.97 15.43 -16.74
C VAL A 18 -2.89 16.62 -16.51
N ASP A 19 -4.18 16.45 -16.77
CA ASP A 19 -5.19 17.48 -16.60
C ASP A 19 -5.62 17.68 -15.11
N ALA A 20 -6.46 18.68 -14.87
CA ALA A 20 -6.89 19.04 -13.53
C ALA A 20 -7.71 17.93 -12.85
N ASP A 21 -8.53 17.17 -13.60
CA ASP A 21 -9.37 16.12 -13.05
C ASP A 21 -8.54 14.89 -12.69
N GLN A 22 -7.54 14.59 -13.51
CA GLN A 22 -6.54 13.54 -13.23
C GLN A 22 -5.73 13.85 -11.97
N TRP A 23 -5.30 15.10 -11.79
CA TRP A 23 -4.62 15.55 -10.56
C TRP A 23 -5.54 15.53 -9.35
N ARG A 24 -6.82 15.88 -9.50
CA ARG A 24 -7.79 15.78 -8.38
C ARG A 24 -7.99 14.34 -7.92
N ALA A 25 -8.14 13.40 -8.86
CA ALA A 25 -8.22 11.97 -8.55
C ALA A 25 -6.94 11.46 -7.86
N PHE A 26 -5.78 11.89 -8.37
CA PHE A 26 -4.48 11.55 -7.78
C PHE A 26 -4.36 12.04 -6.34
N TRP A 27 -4.57 13.33 -6.08
CA TRP A 27 -4.42 13.90 -4.75
C TRP A 27 -5.42 13.32 -3.75
N ALA A 28 -6.63 12.99 -4.19
CA ALA A 28 -7.62 12.34 -3.33
C ALA A 28 -7.12 10.99 -2.80
N THR A 29 -6.61 10.15 -3.70
CA THR A 29 -6.09 8.82 -3.35
C THR A 29 -4.74 8.92 -2.64
N PHE A 30 -3.84 9.80 -3.09
CA PHE A 30 -2.52 9.97 -2.45
C PHE A 30 -2.64 10.43 -1.00
N LEU A 31 -3.46 11.46 -0.74
CA LEU A 31 -3.68 11.94 0.62
C LEU A 31 -4.40 10.90 1.48
N GLY A 32 -5.37 10.17 0.93
CA GLY A 32 -5.98 9.02 1.61
C GLY A 32 -4.92 8.00 2.03
N TRP A 33 -4.04 7.61 1.09
CA TRP A 33 -2.97 6.65 1.34
C TRP A 33 -1.90 7.14 2.33
N VAL A 34 -1.56 8.45 2.32
CA VAL A 34 -0.69 9.07 3.35
C VAL A 34 -1.32 8.98 4.73
N LEU A 35 -2.61 9.32 4.83
CA LEU A 35 -3.33 9.32 6.10
C LEU A 35 -3.59 7.90 6.61
N ASP A 36 -3.84 6.95 5.70
CA ASP A 36 -3.90 5.52 6.02
C ASP A 36 -2.58 5.02 6.62
N GLY A 37 -1.45 5.36 5.98
CA GLY A 37 -0.12 5.07 6.49
C GLY A 37 0.16 5.73 7.84
N PHE A 38 -0.25 6.97 8.05
CA PHE A 38 -0.16 7.68 9.32
C PHE A 38 -0.91 6.94 10.43
N ASP A 39 -2.20 6.66 10.23
CA ASP A 39 -3.08 6.07 11.24
C ASP A 39 -2.68 4.63 11.62
N PHE A 40 -2.13 3.89 10.68
CA PHE A 40 -1.59 2.56 10.96
C PHE A 40 -0.28 2.61 11.72
N THR A 41 0.65 3.48 11.29
CA THR A 41 1.99 3.51 11.87
C THR A 41 2.03 4.21 13.22
N ILE A 42 1.13 5.17 13.49
CA ILE A 42 1.05 5.83 14.80
C ILE A 42 0.80 4.81 15.94
N LEU A 43 0.00 3.78 15.67
CA LEU A 43 -0.25 2.69 16.61
C LEU A 43 1.07 2.06 17.10
N THR A 44 2.04 1.86 16.21
CA THR A 44 3.31 1.20 16.56
C THR A 44 4.14 2.00 17.56
N PHE A 45 3.99 3.32 17.57
CA PHE A 45 4.70 4.19 18.49
C PHE A 45 4.10 4.23 19.89
N ILE A 46 2.77 4.04 20.00
CA ILE A 46 2.02 4.14 21.27
C ILE A 46 1.66 2.78 21.88
N LEU A 47 2.19 1.67 21.33
CA LEU A 47 1.87 0.30 21.83
C LEU A 47 2.27 0.09 23.29
N ILE A 48 3.36 0.69 23.75
CA ILE A 48 3.83 0.56 25.15
C ILE A 48 2.82 1.22 26.09
N ASP A 49 2.39 2.41 25.77
CA ASP A 49 1.41 3.15 26.59
C ASP A 49 0.06 2.44 26.65
N ILE A 50 -0.36 1.80 25.55
CA ILE A 50 -1.56 0.95 25.50
C ILE A 50 -1.40 -0.29 26.37
N GLN A 51 -0.21 -0.93 26.39
CA GLN A 51 0.09 -2.06 27.25
C GLN A 51 -0.04 -1.68 28.73
N GLU A 52 0.52 -0.54 29.11
CA GLU A 52 0.45 -0.03 30.47
C GLU A 52 -0.99 0.33 30.87
N SER A 53 -1.71 1.06 30.02
CA SER A 53 -3.09 1.52 30.30
C SER A 53 -4.08 0.38 30.49
N PHE A 54 -3.97 -0.71 29.70
CA PHE A 54 -4.88 -1.87 29.78
C PHE A 54 -4.28 -3.07 30.50
N THR A 55 -3.06 -2.96 31.01
CA THR A 55 -2.34 -4.05 31.72
C THR A 55 -2.33 -5.35 30.89
N ILE A 56 -1.95 -5.23 29.62
CA ILE A 56 -1.91 -6.34 28.65
C ILE A 56 -0.47 -6.70 28.29
N ASP A 57 -0.28 -7.95 27.83
CA ASP A 57 1.01 -8.42 27.36
C ASP A 57 1.33 -7.93 25.93
N ARG A 58 2.56 -8.20 25.48
CA ARG A 58 3.04 -7.82 24.15
C ARG A 58 2.28 -8.51 23.02
N ALA A 59 1.80 -9.73 23.24
CA ALA A 59 1.07 -10.48 22.24
C ALA A 59 -0.29 -9.85 21.97
N LEU A 60 -1.02 -9.46 23.01
CA LEU A 60 -2.29 -8.74 22.90
C LEU A 60 -2.10 -7.34 22.25
N ALA A 61 -1.04 -6.63 22.62
CA ALA A 61 -0.74 -5.35 21.98
C ALA A 61 -0.46 -5.53 20.47
N GLY A 62 0.34 -6.53 20.10
CA GLY A 62 0.60 -6.88 18.69
C GLY A 62 -0.64 -7.30 17.92
N ALA A 63 -1.60 -7.96 18.60
CA ALA A 63 -2.87 -8.40 18.00
C ALA A 63 -3.71 -7.24 17.46
N LEU A 64 -3.56 -6.01 17.97
CA LEU A 64 -4.23 -4.81 17.45
C LEU A 64 -3.79 -4.50 16.00
N GLY A 65 -2.49 -4.62 15.71
CA GLY A 65 -1.99 -4.48 14.35
C GLY A 65 -2.41 -5.65 13.46
N THR A 66 -2.32 -6.87 13.97
CA THR A 66 -2.70 -8.10 13.24
C THR A 66 -4.17 -8.08 12.82
N VAL A 67 -5.09 -7.78 13.74
CA VAL A 67 -6.53 -7.73 13.43
C VAL A 67 -6.83 -6.64 12.39
N THR A 68 -6.17 -5.50 12.49
CA THR A 68 -6.30 -4.43 11.50
C THR A 68 -5.93 -4.92 10.11
N LEU A 69 -4.77 -5.58 9.96
CA LEU A 69 -4.31 -6.10 8.66
C LEU A 69 -5.20 -7.22 8.12
N LEU A 70 -5.70 -8.12 8.97
CA LEU A 70 -6.62 -9.19 8.56
C LEU A 70 -7.95 -8.61 8.07
N MET A 71 -8.50 -7.63 8.78
CA MET A 71 -9.79 -7.04 8.43
C MET A 71 -9.72 -6.14 7.18
N ARG A 72 -8.52 -5.70 6.77
CA ARG A 72 -8.32 -5.06 5.45
C ARG A 72 -8.72 -5.96 4.29
N LEU A 73 -8.55 -7.29 4.42
CA LEU A 73 -8.98 -8.23 3.38
C LEU A 73 -10.50 -8.16 3.17
N VAL A 74 -11.26 -8.13 4.26
CA VAL A 74 -12.72 -7.99 4.23
C VAL A 74 -13.12 -6.65 3.59
N GLY A 75 -12.49 -5.57 4.04
CA GLY A 75 -12.72 -4.23 3.52
C GLY A 75 -12.39 -4.09 2.05
N GLY A 76 -11.24 -4.60 1.61
CA GLY A 76 -10.81 -4.58 0.22
C GLY A 76 -11.74 -5.35 -0.71
N ALA A 77 -12.20 -6.53 -0.28
CA ALA A 77 -13.17 -7.33 -1.03
C ALA A 77 -14.54 -6.63 -1.13
N ALA A 78 -15.06 -6.13 -0.01
CA ALA A 78 -16.36 -5.47 0.05
C ALA A 78 -16.38 -4.16 -0.73
N ALA A 79 -15.44 -3.26 -0.43
CA ALA A 79 -15.38 -1.95 -1.10
C ALA A 79 -14.92 -2.05 -2.55
N GLY A 80 -14.07 -3.03 -2.91
CA GLY A 80 -13.71 -3.30 -4.30
C GLY A 80 -14.92 -3.74 -5.12
N THR A 81 -15.76 -4.62 -4.57
CA THR A 81 -17.04 -5.01 -5.20
C THR A 81 -18.00 -3.82 -5.32
N ALA A 82 -18.09 -3.02 -4.27
CA ALA A 82 -18.89 -1.79 -4.27
C ALA A 82 -18.38 -0.78 -5.31
N ALA A 83 -17.05 -0.63 -5.44
CA ALA A 83 -16.42 0.25 -6.41
C ALA A 83 -16.67 -0.20 -7.86
N ASP A 84 -16.68 -1.48 -8.13
CA ASP A 84 -17.01 -2.02 -9.45
C ASP A 84 -18.49 -1.80 -9.79
N ARG A 85 -19.40 -1.87 -8.80
CA ARG A 85 -20.84 -1.75 -8.99
C ARG A 85 -21.35 -0.31 -9.00
N TRP A 86 -20.88 0.53 -8.04
CA TRP A 86 -21.45 1.87 -7.77
C TRP A 86 -20.50 3.02 -8.17
N GLY A 87 -19.37 2.71 -8.79
CA GLY A 87 -18.32 3.69 -9.11
C GLY A 87 -17.25 3.75 -8.03
N ARG A 88 -16.10 4.34 -8.38
CA ARG A 88 -14.88 4.34 -7.54
C ARG A 88 -14.97 5.37 -6.42
N ARG A 89 -15.58 6.52 -6.72
CA ARG A 89 -15.60 7.69 -5.84
C ARG A 89 -16.39 7.46 -4.55
N LEU A 90 -17.59 6.87 -4.63
CA LEU A 90 -18.45 6.66 -3.46
C LEU A 90 -17.82 5.70 -2.44
N PRO A 91 -17.36 4.48 -2.81
CA PRO A 91 -16.66 3.59 -1.88
C PRO A 91 -15.39 4.20 -1.29
N LEU A 92 -14.62 4.98 -2.08
CA LEU A 92 -13.45 5.70 -1.55
C LEU A 92 -13.84 6.65 -0.41
N MET A 93 -14.87 7.48 -0.61
CA MET A 93 -15.36 8.40 0.42
C MET A 93 -15.86 7.67 1.66
N LEU A 94 -16.64 6.60 1.47
CA LEU A 94 -17.17 5.80 2.59
C LEU A 94 -16.05 5.11 3.38
N SER A 95 -15.03 4.61 2.69
CA SER A 95 -13.86 3.98 3.32
C SER A 95 -13.08 4.97 4.17
N ILE A 96 -12.83 6.18 3.65
CA ILE A 96 -12.13 7.24 4.39
C ILE A 96 -12.94 7.68 5.62
N LEU A 97 -14.23 7.91 5.49
CA LEU A 97 -15.11 8.23 6.64
C LEU A 97 -15.11 7.12 7.68
N TRP A 98 -15.18 5.87 7.23
CA TRP A 98 -15.21 4.69 8.09
C TRP A 98 -13.92 4.55 8.89
N PHE A 99 -12.75 4.55 8.23
CA PHE A 99 -11.51 4.41 8.99
C PHE A 99 -11.24 5.62 9.89
N SER A 100 -11.55 6.85 9.46
CA SER A 100 -11.42 8.05 10.30
C SER A 100 -12.30 7.98 11.55
N LEU A 101 -13.54 7.50 11.41
CA LEU A 101 -14.45 7.30 12.53
C LEU A 101 -13.85 6.31 13.55
N PHE A 102 -13.40 5.14 13.09
CA PHE A 102 -12.89 4.11 13.98
C PHE A 102 -11.47 4.40 14.50
N ALA A 103 -10.68 5.21 13.79
CA ALA A 103 -9.47 5.81 14.34
C ALA A 103 -9.81 6.69 15.56
N GLY A 104 -10.71 7.64 15.39
CA GLY A 104 -11.16 8.50 16.48
C GLY A 104 -11.79 7.74 17.64
N LEU A 105 -12.69 6.79 17.38
CA LEU A 105 -13.32 5.95 18.40
C LEU A 105 -12.30 5.11 19.18
N SER A 106 -11.18 4.71 18.57
CA SER A 106 -10.10 4.02 19.28
C SER A 106 -9.53 4.84 20.43
N GLY A 107 -9.47 6.18 20.30
CA GLY A 107 -9.05 7.07 21.39
C GLY A 107 -10.04 7.16 22.56
N PHE A 108 -11.29 6.75 22.39
CA PHE A 108 -12.31 6.69 23.45
C PHE A 108 -12.46 5.32 24.09
N SER A 109 -11.61 4.33 23.72
CA SER A 109 -11.70 2.99 24.27
C SER A 109 -11.46 2.97 25.77
N THR A 110 -12.36 2.31 26.52
CA THR A 110 -12.27 2.13 27.97
C THR A 110 -11.82 0.72 28.36
N SER A 111 -11.69 -0.19 27.38
CA SER A 111 -11.19 -1.54 27.56
C SER A 111 -10.41 -2.01 26.33
N TYR A 112 -9.52 -2.98 26.52
CA TYR A 112 -8.78 -3.61 25.42
C TYR A 112 -9.73 -4.23 24.38
N ALA A 113 -10.80 -4.92 24.80
CA ALA A 113 -11.77 -5.52 23.89
C ALA A 113 -12.44 -4.48 22.98
N MET A 114 -12.77 -3.31 23.53
CA MET A 114 -13.32 -2.19 22.79
C MET A 114 -12.31 -1.64 21.79
N LEU A 115 -11.06 -1.44 22.20
CA LEU A 115 -9.98 -1.00 21.31
C LEU A 115 -9.73 -2.01 20.19
N PHE A 116 -9.70 -3.31 20.51
CA PHE A 116 -9.51 -4.39 19.53
C PHE A 116 -10.65 -4.40 18.50
N ALA A 117 -11.90 -4.26 18.93
CA ALA A 117 -13.04 -4.17 18.02
C ALA A 117 -12.95 -2.94 17.11
N PHE A 118 -12.58 -1.79 17.66
CA PHE A 118 -12.41 -0.58 16.84
C PHE A 118 -11.23 -0.70 15.86
N ARG A 119 -10.14 -1.34 16.22
CA ARG A 119 -9.02 -1.62 15.30
C ARG A 119 -9.40 -2.61 14.20
N ALA A 120 -10.24 -3.59 14.50
CA ALA A 120 -10.80 -4.49 13.49
C ALA A 120 -11.67 -3.72 12.49
N LEU A 121 -12.58 -2.89 12.97
CA LEU A 121 -13.46 -2.08 12.13
C LEU A 121 -12.68 -1.01 11.34
N PHE A 122 -11.67 -0.39 11.95
CA PHE A 122 -10.73 0.49 11.28
C PHE A 122 -10.06 -0.21 10.07
N GLY A 123 -9.61 -1.45 10.25
CA GLY A 123 -9.01 -2.25 9.18
C GLY A 123 -9.92 -2.44 7.97
N ILE A 124 -11.22 -2.60 8.16
CA ILE A 124 -12.19 -2.68 7.06
C ILE A 124 -12.14 -1.40 6.20
N GLY A 125 -12.15 -0.23 6.83
CA GLY A 125 -12.06 1.04 6.11
C GLY A 125 -10.77 1.19 5.31
N MET A 126 -9.63 0.89 5.92
CA MET A 126 -8.32 0.91 5.27
C MET A 126 -8.28 0.04 4.00
N GLY A 127 -8.85 -1.16 4.06
CA GLY A 127 -8.88 -2.05 2.89
C GLY A 127 -9.66 -1.48 1.74
N GLY A 128 -10.76 -0.79 2.03
CA GLY A 128 -11.62 -0.19 1.03
C GLY A 128 -11.01 1.03 0.33
N GLU A 129 -10.20 1.80 1.03
CA GLU A 129 -9.52 2.96 0.47
C GLU A 129 -8.63 2.56 -0.71
N TRP A 130 -7.76 1.58 -0.53
CA TRP A 130 -6.86 1.12 -1.59
C TRP A 130 -7.62 0.50 -2.77
N ALA A 131 -8.64 -0.32 -2.50
CA ALA A 131 -9.41 -1.03 -3.51
C ALA A 131 -10.21 -0.09 -4.44
N ALA A 132 -10.66 1.05 -3.94
CA ALA A 132 -11.39 2.06 -4.72
C ALA A 132 -10.46 3.15 -5.30
N GLY A 133 -9.49 3.61 -4.52
CA GLY A 133 -8.63 4.75 -4.87
C GLY A 133 -7.64 4.44 -5.97
N MET A 134 -6.93 3.31 -5.90
CA MET A 134 -5.93 2.97 -6.92
C MET A 134 -6.54 2.83 -8.33
N PRO A 135 -7.65 2.09 -8.54
CA PRO A 135 -8.32 2.07 -9.84
C PRO A 135 -8.82 3.46 -10.27
N LEU A 136 -9.33 4.28 -9.35
CA LEU A 136 -9.80 5.63 -9.68
C LEU A 136 -8.70 6.44 -10.39
N VAL A 137 -7.49 6.47 -9.84
CA VAL A 137 -6.38 7.21 -10.44
C VAL A 137 -5.93 6.60 -11.75
N LEU A 138 -5.73 5.27 -11.79
CA LEU A 138 -5.19 4.59 -12.96
C LEU A 138 -6.16 4.58 -14.16
N GLU A 139 -7.47 4.68 -13.90
CA GLU A 139 -8.52 4.83 -14.91
C GLU A 139 -8.62 6.27 -15.45
N HIS A 140 -8.18 7.28 -14.68
CA HIS A 140 -8.11 8.67 -15.15
C HIS A 140 -6.82 8.98 -15.91
N TRP A 141 -5.68 8.40 -15.48
CA TRP A 141 -4.38 8.78 -16.02
C TRP A 141 -4.10 8.17 -17.40
N PRO A 142 -3.38 8.91 -18.28
CA PRO A 142 -2.97 8.39 -19.58
C PRO A 142 -2.20 7.07 -19.45
N VAL A 143 -2.42 6.14 -20.38
CA VAL A 143 -1.83 4.79 -20.34
C VAL A 143 -0.31 4.82 -20.14
N HIS A 144 0.39 5.72 -20.83
CA HIS A 144 1.86 5.84 -20.78
C HIS A 144 2.39 6.55 -19.52
N LEU A 145 1.52 7.06 -18.64
CA LEU A 145 1.89 7.72 -17.37
C LEU A 145 1.43 6.94 -16.13
N ARG A 146 0.72 5.81 -16.29
CA ARG A 146 0.21 5.02 -15.17
C ARG A 146 1.29 4.50 -14.24
N GLY A 147 2.44 4.12 -14.79
CA GLY A 147 3.57 3.70 -13.96
C GLY A 147 4.10 4.83 -13.08
N ILE A 148 4.12 6.08 -13.60
CA ILE A 148 4.47 7.26 -12.81
C ILE A 148 3.44 7.49 -11.71
N ALA A 149 2.14 7.46 -12.05
CA ALA A 149 1.06 7.61 -11.07
C ALA A 149 1.16 6.55 -9.96
N SER A 150 1.34 5.29 -10.34
CA SER A 150 1.52 4.16 -9.43
C SER A 150 2.70 4.37 -8.48
N GLY A 151 3.86 4.77 -9.03
CA GLY A 151 5.07 5.01 -8.25
C GLY A 151 4.90 6.15 -7.24
N LEU A 152 4.30 7.26 -7.65
CA LEU A 152 4.01 8.38 -6.77
C LEU A 152 3.00 7.99 -5.68
N LEU A 153 1.91 7.29 -6.04
CA LEU A 153 0.89 6.84 -5.09
C LEU A 153 1.49 5.93 -4.00
N GLN A 154 2.31 4.95 -4.40
CA GLN A 154 2.90 4.03 -3.42
C GLN A 154 3.86 4.72 -2.46
N GLY A 155 4.54 5.78 -2.88
CA GLY A 155 5.32 6.64 -1.99
C GLY A 155 4.51 7.27 -0.85
N GLY A 156 3.19 7.40 -1.02
CA GLY A 156 2.28 8.01 -0.02
C GLY A 156 2.33 7.31 1.33
N TYR A 157 2.42 5.98 1.36
CA TYR A 157 2.53 5.24 2.62
C TYR A 157 3.79 5.60 3.42
N SER A 158 4.93 5.73 2.76
CA SER A 158 6.18 6.18 3.40
C SER A 158 6.09 7.63 3.88
N TRP A 159 5.37 8.51 3.18
CA TRP A 159 5.06 9.85 3.67
C TRP A 159 4.19 9.82 4.93
N GLY A 160 3.21 8.90 5.00
CA GLY A 160 2.40 8.67 6.20
C GLY A 160 3.24 8.24 7.39
N PHE A 161 4.20 7.31 7.18
CA PHE A 161 5.15 6.90 8.19
C PHE A 161 6.03 8.08 8.68
N ILE A 162 6.56 8.90 7.78
CA ILE A 162 7.34 10.09 8.14
C ILE A 162 6.47 11.07 8.95
N LEU A 163 5.24 11.32 8.51
CA LEU A 163 4.30 12.21 9.21
C LEU A 163 4.01 11.71 10.62
N SER A 164 3.73 10.41 10.80
CA SER A 164 3.48 9.83 12.12
C SER A 164 4.71 9.92 13.04
N SER A 165 5.92 9.73 12.47
CA SER A 165 7.17 9.89 13.21
C SER A 165 7.39 11.32 13.67
N VAL A 166 7.10 12.30 12.82
CA VAL A 166 7.18 13.73 13.15
C VAL A 166 6.19 14.09 14.25
N VAL A 167 4.93 13.69 14.10
CA VAL A 167 3.89 13.94 15.10
C VAL A 167 4.26 13.28 16.43
N PHE A 168 4.71 12.04 16.42
CA PHE A 168 5.14 11.35 17.63
C PHE A 168 6.35 12.05 18.29
N THR A 169 7.32 12.51 17.51
CA THR A 169 8.52 13.16 18.06
C THR A 169 8.25 14.52 18.66
N PHE A 170 7.38 15.32 18.06
CA PHE A 170 7.18 16.72 18.48
C PHE A 170 5.89 16.99 19.25
N VAL A 171 4.83 16.22 19.00
CA VAL A 171 3.52 16.41 19.65
C VAL A 171 3.37 15.50 20.86
N TYR A 172 3.79 14.24 20.75
CA TYR A 172 3.59 13.27 21.82
C TYR A 172 4.26 13.65 23.16
N PRO A 173 5.52 14.15 23.20
CA PRO A 173 6.17 14.54 24.48
C PRO A 173 5.45 15.68 25.20
N VAL A 174 4.77 16.56 24.45
CA VAL A 174 3.97 17.66 25.06
C VAL A 174 2.73 17.10 25.76
N LEU A 175 2.24 15.94 25.32
CA LEU A 175 1.04 15.30 25.85
C LEU A 175 1.34 14.27 26.96
N THR A 176 2.57 13.74 27.05
CA THR A 176 2.95 12.73 28.06
C THR A 176 2.64 13.12 29.50
N PRO A 177 2.74 14.41 29.94
CA PRO A 177 2.36 14.79 31.30
C PRO A 177 0.89 14.55 31.65
N TYR A 178 0.03 14.38 30.62
CA TYR A 178 -1.41 14.14 30.79
C TYR A 178 -1.77 12.63 30.82
N GLY A 179 -0.78 11.75 30.94
CA GLY A 179 -0.98 10.29 31.05
C GLY A 179 -1.65 9.69 29.82
N GLU A 180 -2.74 8.92 30.04
CA GLU A 180 -3.45 8.23 28.96
C GLU A 180 -3.95 9.15 27.83
N LEU A 181 -4.17 10.44 28.12
CA LEU A 181 -4.62 11.41 27.12
C LEU A 181 -3.59 11.52 25.96
N ALA A 182 -2.32 11.25 26.22
CA ALA A 182 -1.26 11.32 25.22
C ALA A 182 -1.52 10.32 24.07
N TRP A 183 -1.64 9.03 24.37
CA TRP A 183 -1.87 8.02 23.32
C TRP A 183 -3.29 8.11 22.70
N ARG A 184 -4.29 8.54 23.47
CA ARG A 184 -5.66 8.76 22.97
C ARG A 184 -5.70 9.88 21.95
N THR A 185 -4.99 10.98 22.17
CA THR A 185 -4.88 12.10 21.23
C THR A 185 -4.27 11.68 19.91
N MET A 186 -3.30 10.76 19.92
CA MET A 186 -2.74 10.22 18.67
C MET A 186 -3.79 9.57 17.77
N PHE A 187 -4.74 8.84 18.35
CA PHE A 187 -5.88 8.29 17.60
C PHE A 187 -6.88 9.37 17.17
N TRP A 188 -7.10 10.41 17.95
CA TRP A 188 -8.01 11.50 17.56
C TRP A 188 -7.49 12.31 16.38
N LEU A 189 -6.18 12.41 16.21
CA LEU A 189 -5.59 13.00 15.00
C LEU A 189 -5.99 12.23 13.74
N GLY A 190 -6.27 10.93 13.85
CA GLY A 190 -6.81 10.08 12.78
C GLY A 190 -8.24 10.41 12.34
N ILE A 191 -8.92 11.39 12.98
CA ILE A 191 -10.20 11.93 12.49
C ILE A 191 -9.98 12.91 11.32
N GLY A 192 -8.77 13.51 11.24
CA GLY A 192 -8.43 14.50 10.21
C GLY A 192 -8.75 14.08 8.78
N PRO A 193 -8.51 12.83 8.36
CA PRO A 193 -8.85 12.34 7.02
C PRO A 193 -10.32 12.53 6.63
N ALA A 194 -11.26 12.56 7.58
CA ALA A 194 -12.67 12.81 7.29
C ALA A 194 -12.91 14.14 6.55
N LEU A 195 -12.07 15.15 6.78
CA LEU A 195 -12.15 16.44 6.08
C LEU A 195 -11.82 16.29 4.59
N LEU A 196 -10.98 15.35 4.21
CA LEU A 196 -10.63 15.06 2.81
C LEU A 196 -11.89 14.63 2.02
N VAL A 197 -12.82 13.93 2.67
CA VAL A 197 -14.07 13.47 2.01
C VAL A 197 -14.90 14.61 1.49
N LEU A 198 -14.95 15.74 2.21
CA LEU A 198 -15.68 16.93 1.77
C LEU A 198 -15.09 17.50 0.47
N TRP A 199 -13.76 17.47 0.34
CA TRP A 199 -13.10 17.90 -0.88
C TRP A 199 -13.30 16.90 -2.03
N ILE A 200 -13.18 15.59 -1.77
CA ILE A 200 -13.46 14.54 -2.77
C ILE A 200 -14.87 14.68 -3.31
N ARG A 201 -15.87 14.85 -2.43
CA ARG A 201 -17.27 15.00 -2.83
C ARG A 201 -17.49 16.17 -3.79
N LYS A 202 -16.76 17.28 -3.62
CA LYS A 202 -16.98 18.50 -4.41
C LYS A 202 -16.14 18.56 -5.68
N ARG A 203 -14.96 17.92 -5.72
CA ARG A 203 -13.92 18.21 -6.71
C ARG A 203 -13.48 17.02 -7.54
N VAL A 204 -13.65 15.79 -7.05
CA VAL A 204 -13.13 14.60 -7.72
C VAL A 204 -14.21 14.01 -8.61
N PRO A 205 -13.98 13.85 -9.92
CA PRO A 205 -14.91 13.20 -10.83
C PRO A 205 -14.92 11.68 -10.63
N GLU A 206 -15.97 11.02 -11.15
CA GLU A 206 -16.01 9.55 -11.20
C GLU A 206 -15.16 9.03 -12.35
N SER A 207 -14.73 7.77 -12.26
CA SER A 207 -13.92 7.11 -13.28
C SER A 207 -14.56 7.18 -14.67
N PRO A 208 -13.84 7.71 -15.69
CA PRO A 208 -14.34 7.75 -17.06
C PRO A 208 -14.59 6.34 -17.63
N VAL A 209 -13.71 5.38 -17.31
CA VAL A 209 -13.84 3.97 -17.76
C VAL A 209 -15.09 3.33 -17.17
N TRP A 210 -15.38 3.58 -15.88
CA TRP A 210 -16.59 3.07 -15.24
C TRP A 210 -17.85 3.73 -15.82
N LEU A 211 -17.85 5.04 -16.05
CA LEU A 211 -18.99 5.76 -16.65
C LEU A 211 -19.30 5.25 -18.06
N GLU A 212 -18.27 5.03 -18.89
CA GLU A 212 -18.43 4.48 -20.23
C GLU A 212 -19.03 3.06 -20.20
N ARG A 213 -18.52 2.21 -19.29
CA ARG A 213 -19.09 0.89 -19.04
C ARG A 213 -20.57 0.96 -18.68
N GLN A 214 -20.95 1.85 -17.76
CA GLN A 214 -22.36 2.01 -17.35
C GLN A 214 -23.27 2.47 -18.49
N ARG A 215 -22.78 3.37 -19.36
CA ARG A 215 -23.51 3.78 -20.58
C ARG A 215 -23.78 2.59 -21.48
N HIS A 216 -22.75 1.83 -21.80
CA HIS A 216 -22.85 0.66 -22.67
C HIS A 216 -23.83 -0.41 -22.11
N LEU A 217 -23.77 -0.71 -20.79
CA LEU A 217 -24.68 -1.65 -20.15
C LEU A 217 -26.14 -1.20 -20.27
N LYS A 218 -26.40 0.11 -20.13
CA LYS A 218 -27.76 0.69 -20.31
C LYS A 218 -28.24 0.58 -21.76
N GLU A 219 -27.38 0.90 -22.73
CA GLU A 219 -27.70 0.85 -24.16
C GLU A 219 -27.98 -0.58 -24.64
N THR A 220 -27.17 -1.55 -24.17
CA THR A 220 -27.29 -2.95 -24.55
C THR A 220 -28.25 -3.74 -23.67
N ARG A 221 -28.82 -3.13 -22.63
CA ARG A 221 -29.69 -3.79 -21.63
C ARG A 221 -29.06 -5.05 -21.01
N ARG A 222 -27.71 -5.09 -20.90
CA ARG A 222 -27.01 -6.20 -20.28
C ARG A 222 -26.99 -6.05 -18.76
N PRO A 223 -27.13 -7.16 -18.00
CA PRO A 223 -27.02 -7.12 -16.55
C PRO A 223 -25.58 -6.76 -16.14
N ASP A 224 -25.45 -6.02 -15.04
CA ASP A 224 -24.14 -5.74 -14.45
C ASP A 224 -23.59 -7.01 -13.78
N GLY A 225 -22.60 -7.64 -14.40
CA GLY A 225 -21.98 -8.88 -13.94
C GLY A 225 -21.05 -8.75 -12.72
N VAL A 226 -21.10 -7.61 -12.00
CA VAL A 226 -20.25 -7.38 -10.82
C VAL A 226 -20.64 -8.31 -9.67
N SER A 227 -19.69 -9.09 -9.21
CA SER A 227 -19.85 -10.00 -8.06
C SER A 227 -18.50 -10.27 -7.41
N LEU A 228 -18.46 -10.34 -6.07
CA LEU A 228 -17.29 -10.79 -5.33
C LEU A 228 -16.80 -12.17 -5.81
N LEU A 229 -17.74 -13.07 -6.11
CA LEU A 229 -17.41 -14.44 -6.57
C LEU A 229 -16.81 -14.47 -7.97
N ARG A 230 -16.85 -13.37 -8.74
CA ARG A 230 -16.29 -13.30 -10.10
C ARG A 230 -14.81 -13.63 -10.15
N ILE A 231 -14.04 -13.20 -9.16
CA ILE A 231 -12.58 -13.44 -9.08
C ILE A 231 -12.21 -14.89 -8.77
N PHE A 232 -13.17 -15.70 -8.31
CA PHE A 232 -12.99 -17.14 -8.04
C PHE A 232 -13.52 -18.04 -9.16
N ARG A 233 -14.07 -17.47 -10.24
CA ARG A 233 -14.45 -18.24 -11.41
C ARG A 233 -13.21 -18.73 -12.16
N ARG A 234 -13.38 -19.84 -12.91
CA ARG A 234 -12.28 -20.54 -13.59
C ARG A 234 -11.42 -19.66 -14.49
N ASP A 235 -12.01 -18.63 -15.10
CA ASP A 235 -11.32 -17.68 -15.99
C ASP A 235 -10.43 -16.68 -15.24
N LEU A 236 -10.79 -16.26 -14.02
CA LEU A 236 -10.03 -15.30 -13.21
C LEU A 236 -9.28 -15.92 -12.04
N LEU A 237 -9.64 -17.12 -11.58
CA LEU A 237 -9.02 -17.78 -10.44
C LEU A 237 -7.49 -17.89 -10.55
N PRO A 238 -6.89 -18.30 -11.69
CA PRO A 238 -5.44 -18.35 -11.83
C PRO A 238 -4.79 -16.97 -11.68
N THR A 239 -5.43 -15.93 -12.22
CA THR A 239 -4.98 -14.54 -12.07
C THR A 239 -5.05 -14.09 -10.62
N THR A 240 -6.15 -14.38 -9.93
CA THR A 240 -6.36 -14.03 -8.53
C THR A 240 -5.30 -14.69 -7.63
N ILE A 241 -5.07 -16.00 -7.83
CA ILE A 241 -4.04 -16.73 -7.06
C ILE A 241 -2.65 -16.17 -7.34
N GLN A 242 -2.28 -16.01 -8.61
CA GLN A 242 -0.97 -15.50 -9.01
C GLN A 242 -0.72 -14.09 -8.46
N CYS A 243 -1.70 -13.19 -8.56
CA CYS A 243 -1.60 -11.84 -8.01
C CYS A 243 -1.52 -11.85 -6.49
N SER A 244 -2.32 -12.67 -5.79
CA SER A 244 -2.28 -12.77 -4.32
C SER A 244 -0.95 -13.29 -3.81
N VAL A 245 -0.38 -14.33 -4.44
CA VAL A 245 0.94 -14.87 -4.08
C VAL A 245 2.06 -13.89 -4.41
N LEU A 246 1.98 -13.21 -5.56
CA LEU A 246 2.91 -12.15 -5.95
C LEU A 246 2.94 -11.03 -4.89
N ILE A 247 1.77 -10.52 -4.50
CA ILE A 247 1.69 -9.49 -3.47
C ILE A 247 2.12 -10.02 -2.12
N GLY A 248 1.80 -11.28 -1.80
CA GLY A 248 2.26 -11.95 -0.59
C GLY A 248 3.78 -11.98 -0.50
N SER A 249 4.46 -12.32 -1.59
CA SER A 249 5.92 -12.31 -1.65
C SER A 249 6.51 -10.89 -1.55
N PHE A 250 5.89 -9.89 -2.18
CA PHE A 250 6.27 -8.50 -2.02
C PHE A 250 6.09 -7.99 -0.58
N MET A 251 4.95 -8.26 0.05
CA MET A 251 4.69 -7.88 1.44
C MET A 251 5.65 -8.60 2.40
N PHE A 252 5.90 -9.89 2.16
CA PHE A 252 6.85 -10.65 2.96
C PHE A 252 8.26 -10.07 2.87
N SER A 253 8.73 -9.72 1.66
CA SER A 253 10.00 -9.02 1.45
C SER A 253 10.02 -7.66 2.18
N TYR A 254 8.97 -6.85 2.03
CA TYR A 254 8.87 -5.54 2.66
C TYR A 254 8.92 -5.62 4.20
N TYR A 255 8.17 -6.55 4.81
CA TYR A 255 8.20 -6.72 6.27
C TYR A 255 9.53 -7.35 6.73
N SER A 256 10.18 -8.21 5.94
CA SER A 256 11.53 -8.70 6.23
C SER A 256 12.57 -7.57 6.24
N ILE A 257 12.39 -6.57 5.37
CA ILE A 257 13.24 -5.38 5.32
C ILE A 257 12.93 -4.45 6.52
N THR A 258 11.65 -4.21 6.85
CA THR A 258 11.28 -3.09 7.72
C THR A 258 11.04 -3.47 9.17
N PHE A 259 10.42 -4.64 9.45
CA PHE A 259 9.88 -4.95 10.76
C PHE A 259 10.96 -5.10 11.84
N TRP A 260 11.98 -5.92 11.58
CA TRP A 260 13.04 -6.18 12.55
C TRP A 260 14.24 -5.22 12.43
N TYR A 261 14.21 -4.31 11.47
CA TYR A 261 15.36 -3.44 11.21
C TYR A 261 15.69 -2.51 12.36
N ALA A 262 14.70 -1.97 13.05
CA ALA A 262 14.93 -1.15 14.24
C ALA A 262 15.61 -1.94 15.38
N THR A 263 15.20 -3.19 15.60
CA THR A 263 15.83 -4.11 16.57
C THR A 263 17.28 -4.40 16.18
N PHE A 264 17.51 -4.77 14.92
CA PHE A 264 18.83 -5.00 14.36
C PHE A 264 19.79 -3.80 14.54
N LEU A 265 19.30 -2.57 14.29
CA LEU A 265 20.10 -1.36 14.48
C LEU A 265 20.44 -1.12 15.97
N ARG A 266 19.48 -1.35 16.87
CA ARG A 266 19.70 -1.21 18.33
C ARG A 266 20.74 -2.20 18.84
N GLU A 267 20.68 -3.47 18.40
CA GLU A 267 21.69 -4.49 18.73
C GLU A 267 23.10 -4.10 18.29
N ARG A 268 23.21 -3.27 17.24
CA ARG A 268 24.47 -2.72 16.73
C ARG A 268 24.85 -1.36 17.34
N GLY A 269 24.09 -0.85 18.33
CA GLY A 269 24.33 0.45 18.96
C GLY A 269 24.10 1.67 18.07
N GLN A 270 23.29 1.50 16.99
CA GLN A 270 23.00 2.57 16.03
C GLN A 270 21.74 3.34 16.40
N THR A 271 21.70 4.63 16.04
CA THR A 271 20.49 5.46 16.14
C THR A 271 19.48 5.01 15.06
N THR A 272 18.28 4.58 15.47
CA THR A 272 17.32 3.97 14.53
C THR A 272 16.72 4.96 13.54
N LEU A 273 16.41 6.20 13.97
CA LEU A 273 15.63 7.16 13.20
C LEU A 273 16.26 7.51 11.85
N SER A 274 17.55 7.83 11.81
CA SER A 274 18.23 8.25 10.58
C SER A 274 18.22 7.16 9.51
N TYR A 275 18.41 5.91 9.92
CA TYR A 275 18.41 4.75 9.00
C TYR A 275 16.99 4.43 8.51
N LEU A 276 15.98 4.51 9.38
CA LEU A 276 14.58 4.32 8.99
C LEU A 276 14.11 5.42 8.02
N VAL A 277 14.52 6.66 8.25
CA VAL A 277 14.26 7.77 7.31
C VAL A 277 14.95 7.51 5.98
N ALA A 278 16.23 7.12 5.99
CA ALA A 278 16.97 6.79 4.75
C ALA A 278 16.28 5.67 3.96
N LEU A 279 15.85 4.59 4.63
CA LEU A 279 15.12 3.48 4.03
C LEU A 279 13.81 3.97 3.36
N ASN A 280 13.03 4.80 4.05
CA ASN A 280 11.76 5.32 3.52
C ASN A 280 11.98 6.33 2.38
N VAL A 281 12.96 7.21 2.49
CA VAL A 281 13.35 8.12 1.38
C VAL A 281 13.78 7.31 0.16
N GLY A 282 14.60 6.27 0.36
CA GLY A 282 14.95 5.33 -0.70
C GLY A 282 13.71 4.71 -1.34
N GLY A 283 12.75 4.26 -0.53
CA GLY A 283 11.48 3.68 -0.98
C GLY A 283 10.63 4.65 -1.81
N ILE A 284 10.51 5.90 -1.39
CA ILE A 284 9.78 6.95 -2.12
C ILE A 284 10.42 7.20 -3.49
N LEU A 285 11.74 7.44 -3.50
CA LEU A 285 12.50 7.68 -4.74
C LEU A 285 12.45 6.45 -5.66
N GLY A 286 12.65 5.27 -5.10
CA GLY A 286 12.60 4.00 -5.83
C GLY A 286 11.23 3.74 -6.43
N SER A 287 10.15 3.94 -5.69
CA SER A 287 8.80 3.76 -6.20
C SER A 287 8.52 4.64 -7.41
N TYR A 288 8.93 5.91 -7.37
CA TYR A 288 8.82 6.82 -8.52
C TYR A 288 9.66 6.35 -9.71
N VAL A 289 10.93 6.04 -9.48
CA VAL A 289 11.88 5.66 -10.55
C VAL A 289 11.46 4.34 -11.20
N TRP A 290 11.14 3.32 -10.43
CA TRP A 290 10.73 2.01 -10.96
C TRP A 290 9.33 2.04 -11.57
N GLY A 291 8.41 2.83 -11.02
CA GLY A 291 7.12 3.11 -11.64
C GLY A 291 7.29 3.72 -13.03
N ARG A 292 8.15 4.75 -13.16
CA ARG A 292 8.49 5.36 -14.45
C ARG A 292 9.23 4.40 -15.39
N ALA A 293 10.22 3.66 -14.90
CA ALA A 293 10.99 2.69 -15.69
C ALA A 293 10.09 1.60 -16.28
N SER A 294 9.01 1.23 -15.57
CA SER A 294 8.04 0.24 -16.02
C SER A 294 7.24 0.64 -17.26
N GLU A 295 7.21 1.94 -17.62
CA GLU A 295 6.65 2.43 -18.88
C GLU A 295 7.62 2.28 -20.05
N GLY A 296 8.90 2.07 -19.78
CA GLY A 296 9.96 1.90 -20.76
C GLY A 296 10.06 0.46 -21.32
N ARG A 297 11.17 0.17 -22.01
CA ARG A 297 11.47 -1.16 -22.61
C ARG A 297 11.37 -2.34 -21.65
N PRO A 298 11.77 -2.24 -20.35
CA PRO A 298 11.66 -3.37 -19.44
C PRO A 298 10.22 -3.84 -19.20
N GLY A 299 9.23 -2.94 -19.35
CA GLY A 299 7.84 -3.22 -19.00
C GLY A 299 7.61 -3.34 -17.49
N ARG A 300 6.41 -3.75 -17.08
CA ARG A 300 6.06 -3.92 -15.66
C ARG A 300 6.89 -5.01 -15.00
N ARG A 301 6.94 -6.18 -15.65
CA ARG A 301 7.68 -7.34 -15.12
C ARG A 301 9.18 -7.08 -15.05
N GLY A 302 9.77 -6.58 -16.12
CA GLY A 302 11.21 -6.35 -16.20
C GLY A 302 11.69 -5.30 -15.20
N ALA A 303 10.97 -4.17 -15.05
CA ALA A 303 11.33 -3.13 -14.09
C ALA A 303 11.31 -3.65 -12.64
N ALA A 304 10.24 -4.37 -12.25
CA ALA A 304 10.15 -4.95 -10.91
C ALA A 304 11.20 -6.05 -10.68
N THR A 305 11.48 -6.88 -11.70
CA THR A 305 12.54 -7.92 -11.65
C THR A 305 13.93 -7.30 -11.43
N VAL A 306 14.29 -6.28 -12.20
CA VAL A 306 15.60 -5.60 -12.06
C VAL A 306 15.72 -4.98 -10.67
N ALA A 307 14.68 -4.29 -10.18
CA ALA A 307 14.66 -3.75 -8.83
C ALA A 307 14.85 -4.84 -7.77
N ALA A 308 14.11 -5.95 -7.86
CA ALA A 308 14.18 -7.06 -6.93
C ALA A 308 15.59 -7.71 -6.92
N LEU A 309 16.16 -7.99 -8.09
CA LEU A 309 17.49 -8.64 -8.19
C LEU A 309 18.62 -7.73 -7.69
N ILE A 310 18.56 -6.42 -7.98
CA ILE A 310 19.51 -5.46 -7.38
C ILE A 310 19.28 -5.38 -5.87
N GLY A 311 18.02 -5.41 -5.40
CA GLY A 311 17.67 -5.48 -3.99
C GLY A 311 18.29 -6.68 -3.29
N VAL A 312 18.29 -7.86 -3.90
CA VAL A 312 19.03 -9.04 -3.40
C VAL A 312 20.53 -8.73 -3.28
N GLY A 313 21.13 -8.08 -4.28
CA GLY A 313 22.54 -7.66 -4.26
C GLY A 313 22.86 -6.61 -3.18
N MET A 314 21.85 -5.88 -2.68
CA MET A 314 22.03 -4.88 -1.60
C MET A 314 21.99 -5.48 -0.19
N VAL A 315 21.55 -6.73 -0.02
CA VAL A 315 21.46 -7.39 1.29
C VAL A 315 22.78 -7.36 2.08
N PRO A 316 23.95 -7.65 1.48
CA PRO A 316 25.23 -7.56 2.20
C PRO A 316 25.51 -6.14 2.74
N LEU A 317 25.24 -5.11 1.95
CA LEU A 317 25.44 -3.73 2.36
C LEU A 317 24.42 -3.30 3.45
N TYR A 318 23.18 -3.80 3.35
CA TYR A 318 22.09 -3.47 4.24
C TYR A 318 22.22 -4.09 5.64
N LEU A 319 22.72 -5.34 5.73
CA LEU A 319 22.75 -6.11 6.99
C LEU A 319 24.16 -6.39 7.52
N TYR A 320 25.19 -6.44 6.67
CA TYR A 320 26.51 -6.88 7.09
C TYR A 320 27.58 -5.79 6.98
N ALA A 321 27.25 -4.58 6.52
CA ALA A 321 28.19 -3.47 6.52
C ALA A 321 28.67 -3.15 7.96
N THR A 322 29.98 -2.93 8.11
CA THR A 322 30.61 -2.69 9.42
C THR A 322 30.66 -1.21 9.76
N SER A 323 30.77 -0.33 8.76
CA SER A 323 30.80 1.11 9.00
C SER A 323 29.38 1.70 9.03
N PRO A 324 29.11 2.70 9.93
CA PRO A 324 27.81 3.36 9.99
C PRO A 324 27.39 4.01 8.66
N GLY A 325 28.35 4.60 7.92
CA GLY A 325 28.06 5.23 6.63
C GLY A 325 27.63 4.23 5.55
N LEU A 326 28.30 3.06 5.47
CA LEU A 326 27.92 2.00 4.54
C LEU A 326 26.58 1.38 4.93
N LEU A 327 26.31 1.22 6.21
CA LEU A 327 25.03 0.72 6.70
C LEU A 327 23.89 1.70 6.35
N PHE A 328 24.13 3.02 6.50
CA PHE A 328 23.18 4.06 6.09
C PHE A 328 22.91 4.03 4.58
N LEU A 329 23.97 3.93 3.77
CA LEU A 329 23.84 3.77 2.33
C LEU A 329 23.09 2.48 1.97
N GLY A 330 23.36 1.39 2.68
CA GLY A 330 22.64 0.12 2.55
C GLY A 330 21.14 0.28 2.82
N ALA A 331 20.75 1.03 3.86
CA ALA A 331 19.36 1.34 4.15
C ALA A 331 18.69 2.12 3.01
N LEU A 332 19.33 3.19 2.52
CA LEU A 332 18.84 4.00 1.41
C LEU A 332 18.65 3.17 0.14
N LEU A 333 19.67 2.36 -0.23
CA LEU A 333 19.63 1.54 -1.43
C LEU A 333 18.67 0.36 -1.30
N MET A 334 18.56 -0.27 -0.13
CA MET A 334 17.54 -1.30 0.09
C MET A 334 16.13 -0.72 -0.02
N GLY A 335 15.91 0.49 0.49
CA GLY A 335 14.66 1.24 0.26
C GLY A 335 14.41 1.46 -1.23
N PHE A 336 15.42 1.94 -1.97
CA PHE A 336 15.30 2.26 -3.38
C PHE A 336 15.04 1.05 -4.28
N PHE A 337 15.71 -0.07 -4.05
CA PHE A 337 15.60 -1.27 -4.87
C PHE A 337 14.60 -2.28 -4.28
N GLY A 338 14.76 -2.68 -3.02
CA GLY A 338 13.94 -3.72 -2.37
C GLY A 338 12.52 -3.27 -2.08
N ALA A 339 12.33 -2.03 -1.58
CA ALA A 339 11.00 -1.48 -1.35
C ALA A 339 10.46 -0.69 -2.57
N GLY A 340 11.34 -0.07 -3.37
CA GLY A 340 10.92 0.78 -4.50
C GLY A 340 10.14 0.06 -5.60
N MET A 341 10.31 -1.27 -5.75
CA MET A 341 9.52 -2.07 -6.70
C MET A 341 7.99 -1.99 -6.48
N TRP A 342 7.55 -1.57 -5.29
CA TRP A 342 6.14 -1.30 -5.00
C TRP A 342 5.51 -0.29 -5.94
N GLY A 343 6.30 0.62 -6.54
CA GLY A 343 5.81 1.58 -7.53
C GLY A 343 5.14 0.96 -8.76
N VAL A 344 5.45 -0.30 -9.07
CA VAL A 344 4.87 -1.03 -10.21
C VAL A 344 3.56 -1.74 -9.85
N VAL A 345 3.36 -2.06 -8.56
CA VAL A 345 2.28 -2.96 -8.08
C VAL A 345 0.88 -2.49 -8.42
N PRO A 346 0.44 -1.24 -8.10
CA PRO A 346 -0.93 -0.82 -8.39
C PRO A 346 -1.29 -0.93 -9.87
N THR A 347 -0.37 -0.50 -10.75
CA THR A 347 -0.60 -0.57 -12.19
C THR A 347 -0.69 -2.01 -12.66
N TYR A 348 0.26 -2.86 -12.28
CA TYR A 348 0.24 -4.27 -12.66
C TYR A 348 -1.06 -4.96 -12.24
N LEU A 349 -1.47 -4.81 -10.96
CA LEU A 349 -2.72 -5.40 -10.46
C LEU A 349 -3.95 -4.89 -11.22
N SER A 350 -4.04 -3.57 -11.42
CA SER A 350 -5.20 -2.97 -12.12
C SER A 350 -5.30 -3.42 -13.58
N GLU A 351 -4.15 -3.65 -14.23
CA GLU A 351 -4.08 -4.11 -15.62
C GLU A 351 -4.34 -5.62 -15.77
N ARG A 352 -4.36 -6.39 -14.65
CA ARG A 352 -4.62 -7.85 -14.66
C ARG A 352 -6.09 -8.22 -14.65
N PHE A 353 -6.96 -7.35 -14.15
CA PHE A 353 -8.37 -7.63 -14.00
C PHE A 353 -9.25 -6.84 -14.97
N PRO A 354 -10.33 -7.44 -15.50
CA PRO A 354 -11.32 -6.76 -16.33
C PRO A 354 -12.05 -5.68 -15.52
N THR A 355 -12.69 -4.73 -16.21
CA THR A 355 -13.35 -3.58 -15.55
C THR A 355 -14.46 -3.99 -14.60
N SER A 356 -15.16 -5.08 -14.90
CA SER A 356 -16.23 -5.66 -14.06
C SER A 356 -15.73 -6.30 -12.75
N ALA A 357 -14.41 -6.54 -12.62
CA ALA A 357 -13.81 -7.17 -11.45
C ALA A 357 -12.49 -6.48 -11.02
N ARG A 358 -12.19 -5.27 -11.53
CA ARG A 358 -10.90 -4.60 -11.28
C ARG A 358 -10.74 -4.19 -9.84
N GLY A 359 -11.73 -3.52 -9.27
CA GLY A 359 -11.69 -3.08 -7.87
C GLY A 359 -11.62 -4.26 -6.91
N VAL A 360 -12.50 -5.25 -7.08
CA VAL A 360 -12.50 -6.45 -6.24
C VAL A 360 -11.27 -7.31 -6.45
N GLY A 361 -10.83 -7.51 -7.70
CA GLY A 361 -9.67 -8.36 -8.02
C GLY A 361 -8.36 -7.77 -7.53
N ALA A 362 -8.10 -6.50 -7.80
CA ALA A 362 -6.91 -5.82 -7.33
C ALA A 362 -6.93 -5.65 -5.79
N GLY A 363 -8.06 -5.21 -5.22
CA GLY A 363 -8.22 -5.04 -3.78
C GLY A 363 -8.09 -6.34 -3.01
N PHE A 364 -8.79 -7.40 -3.42
CA PHE A 364 -8.66 -8.72 -2.80
C PHE A 364 -7.23 -9.26 -2.88
N SER A 365 -6.62 -9.25 -4.08
CA SER A 365 -5.26 -9.78 -4.26
C SER A 365 -4.23 -9.02 -3.43
N TYR A 366 -4.35 -7.69 -3.34
CA TYR A 366 -3.47 -6.88 -2.51
C TYR A 366 -3.59 -7.25 -1.01
N HIS A 367 -4.80 -7.33 -0.48
CA HIS A 367 -5.00 -7.59 0.94
C HIS A 367 -4.83 -9.05 1.33
N ALA A 368 -5.14 -10.00 0.44
CA ALA A 368 -4.78 -11.41 0.62
C ALA A 368 -3.26 -11.59 0.69
N GLY A 369 -2.53 -10.89 -0.18
CA GLY A 369 -1.07 -10.82 -0.12
C GLY A 369 -0.57 -10.17 1.17
N ALA A 370 -1.19 -9.08 1.64
CA ALA A 370 -0.83 -8.45 2.92
C ALA A 370 -1.02 -9.41 4.11
N ALA A 371 -2.10 -10.19 4.11
CA ALA A 371 -2.34 -11.22 5.12
C ALA A 371 -1.25 -12.32 5.10
N LEU A 372 -0.81 -12.76 3.92
CA LEU A 372 0.33 -13.68 3.79
C LEU A 372 1.63 -13.05 4.30
N GLY A 373 1.91 -11.80 3.94
CA GLY A 373 3.09 -11.06 4.37
C GLY A 373 3.13 -10.82 5.87
N SER A 374 1.97 -10.76 6.55
CA SER A 374 1.90 -10.58 8.01
C SER A 374 2.53 -11.73 8.80
N LEU A 375 2.82 -12.87 8.17
CA LEU A 375 3.54 -13.98 8.78
C LEU A 375 5.06 -13.72 8.95
N THR A 376 5.60 -12.68 8.30
CA THR A 376 7.05 -12.40 8.31
C THR A 376 7.65 -12.28 9.71
N PRO A 377 7.08 -11.50 10.65
CA PRO A 377 7.65 -11.40 12.00
C PRO A 377 7.76 -12.74 12.70
N PHE A 378 6.75 -13.59 12.53
CA PHE A 378 6.75 -14.95 13.08
C PHE A 378 7.83 -15.82 12.45
N VAL A 379 7.98 -15.81 11.12
CA VAL A 379 8.98 -16.63 10.41
C VAL A 379 10.40 -16.22 10.78
N VAL A 380 10.69 -14.91 10.82
CA VAL A 380 12.01 -14.41 11.25
C VAL A 380 12.27 -14.76 12.72
N GLY A 381 11.28 -14.62 13.60
CA GLY A 381 11.38 -15.03 15.00
C GLY A 381 11.66 -16.53 15.15
N ALA A 382 10.96 -17.38 14.39
CA ALA A 382 11.16 -18.83 14.41
C ALA A 382 12.57 -19.27 13.94
N PHE A 383 13.23 -18.51 13.06
CA PHE A 383 14.65 -18.72 12.72
C PHE A 383 15.55 -18.37 13.91
N GLN A 384 15.27 -17.26 14.60
CA GLN A 384 16.03 -16.85 15.80
C GLN A 384 15.89 -17.87 16.93
N ASP A 385 14.70 -18.42 17.16
CA ASP A 385 14.46 -19.49 18.15
C ASP A 385 15.26 -20.77 17.85
N ARG A 386 15.65 -20.97 16.59
CA ARG A 386 16.53 -22.05 16.14
C ARG A 386 18.03 -21.68 16.17
N GLY A 387 18.37 -20.55 16.79
CA GLY A 387 19.76 -20.11 16.95
C GLY A 387 20.36 -19.33 15.78
N TRP A 388 19.54 -18.91 14.79
CA TRP A 388 20.03 -18.05 13.72
C TRP A 388 20.25 -16.62 14.23
N ALA A 389 21.34 -15.99 13.78
CA ALA A 389 21.50 -14.56 14.03
C ALA A 389 20.42 -13.74 13.30
N LEU A 390 19.95 -12.66 13.92
CA LEU A 390 18.90 -11.82 13.34
C LEU A 390 19.20 -11.36 11.89
N PRO A 391 20.42 -10.88 11.54
CA PRO A 391 20.71 -10.49 10.17
C PRO A 391 20.63 -11.67 9.17
N ASP A 392 21.00 -12.89 9.57
CA ASP A 392 20.93 -14.07 8.69
C ASP A 392 19.49 -14.50 8.43
N ALA A 393 18.65 -14.46 9.47
CA ALA A 393 17.20 -14.72 9.35
C ALA A 393 16.55 -13.70 8.43
N MET A 394 16.83 -12.40 8.64
CA MET A 394 16.34 -11.33 7.77
C MET A 394 16.82 -11.49 6.33
N ALA A 395 18.13 -11.73 6.11
CA ALA A 395 18.71 -11.89 4.79
C ALA A 395 18.04 -13.04 4.01
N THR A 396 17.88 -14.20 4.65
CA THR A 396 17.23 -15.37 4.04
C THR A 396 15.80 -15.06 3.63
N CYS A 397 15.04 -14.41 4.50
CA CYS A 397 13.65 -14.01 4.22
C CYS A 397 13.57 -12.97 3.09
N ILE A 398 14.45 -11.96 3.08
CA ILE A 398 14.50 -10.93 2.03
C ILE A 398 14.83 -11.56 0.67
N VAL A 399 15.92 -12.34 0.60
CA VAL A 399 16.37 -12.97 -0.65
C VAL A 399 15.32 -13.93 -1.17
N GLY A 400 14.80 -14.83 -0.32
CA GLY A 400 13.78 -15.81 -0.71
C GLY A 400 12.51 -15.12 -1.24
N ALA A 401 12.05 -14.08 -0.57
CA ALA A 401 10.83 -13.36 -0.97
C ALA A 401 11.02 -12.55 -2.27
N LEU A 402 12.16 -11.89 -2.46
CA LEU A 402 12.46 -11.15 -3.69
C LEU A 402 12.60 -12.09 -4.90
N LEU A 403 13.23 -13.25 -4.72
CA LEU A 403 13.33 -14.27 -5.78
C LEU A 403 11.97 -14.89 -6.10
N LEU A 404 11.14 -15.17 -5.08
CA LEU A 404 9.76 -15.65 -5.28
C LEU A 404 8.93 -14.61 -6.02
N SER A 405 9.03 -13.33 -5.64
CA SER A 405 8.36 -12.22 -6.33
C SER A 405 8.72 -12.18 -7.81
N THR A 406 10.02 -12.33 -8.11
CA THR A 406 10.51 -12.38 -9.50
C THR A 406 9.89 -13.56 -10.25
N GLY A 407 9.88 -14.77 -9.67
CA GLY A 407 9.24 -15.94 -10.25
C GLY A 407 7.74 -15.72 -10.52
N MET A 408 7.02 -15.17 -9.55
CA MET A 408 5.58 -14.89 -9.68
C MET A 408 5.27 -13.83 -10.75
N LEU A 409 6.14 -12.81 -10.93
CA LEU A 409 6.00 -11.85 -12.03
C LEU A 409 6.08 -12.53 -13.40
N TRP A 410 6.98 -13.50 -13.57
CA TRP A 410 7.16 -14.19 -14.85
C TRP A 410 6.12 -15.28 -15.15
N LEU A 411 5.39 -15.74 -14.15
CA LEU A 411 4.19 -16.57 -14.34
C LEU A 411 2.99 -15.76 -14.88
N GLY A 412 2.97 -14.45 -14.69
CA GLY A 412 1.94 -13.58 -15.27
C GLY A 412 2.38 -12.96 -16.60
N PRO A 413 1.44 -12.42 -17.42
CA PRO A 413 1.78 -11.72 -18.66
C PRO A 413 2.40 -10.34 -18.38
N GLU A 414 3.12 -9.81 -19.38
CA GLU A 414 3.46 -8.38 -19.42
C GLU A 414 2.18 -7.56 -19.67
N THR A 415 2.02 -6.47 -18.93
CA THR A 415 0.81 -5.64 -19.00
C THR A 415 1.07 -4.21 -19.49
N ARG A 416 2.33 -3.87 -19.78
CA ARG A 416 2.68 -2.53 -20.29
C ARG A 416 1.88 -2.16 -21.52
N GLY A 417 1.31 -0.96 -21.51
CA GLY A 417 0.52 -0.44 -22.63
C GLY A 417 -0.88 -1.02 -22.75
N ARG A 418 -1.28 -1.92 -21.84
CA ARG A 418 -2.65 -2.49 -21.84
C ARG A 418 -3.66 -1.37 -21.58
N ARG A 419 -4.62 -1.22 -22.49
CA ARG A 419 -5.74 -0.29 -22.30
C ARG A 419 -6.70 -0.86 -21.25
N LEU A 420 -7.12 -0.01 -20.33
CA LEU A 420 -8.21 -0.36 -19.42
C LEU A 420 -9.52 -0.08 -20.16
N LEU A 421 -10.04 -1.10 -20.83
CA LEU A 421 -11.25 -0.99 -21.63
C LEU A 421 -12.49 -0.94 -20.75
N ALA A 422 -13.52 -0.25 -21.21
CA ALA A 422 -14.80 -0.20 -20.53
C ALA A 422 -15.54 -1.53 -20.57
N LEU A 423 -15.26 -2.34 -21.60
CA LEU A 423 -15.90 -3.63 -21.85
C LEU A 423 -14.92 -4.79 -21.67
N ASP A 424 -15.41 -5.87 -21.09
CA ASP A 424 -14.68 -7.11 -20.93
C ASP A 424 -14.77 -7.89 -22.27
N GLY A 425 -13.67 -8.00 -23.00
CA GLY A 425 -13.57 -8.90 -24.14
C GLY A 425 -13.46 -8.25 -25.53
N GLU A 426 -13.15 -6.94 -25.64
CA GLU A 426 -12.72 -6.31 -26.90
C GLU A 426 -11.20 -6.06 -26.92
#